data_3bc8170aa811aa090b56d804f5b750ed
#
_entry.id   3bc8170aa811aa090b56d804f5b750ed
#
_cell.length_a   1.000
_cell.length_b   1.000
_cell.length_c   1.000
_cell.angle_alpha   90.00
_cell.angle_beta   90.00
_cell.angle_gamma   90.00
#
_symmetry.space_group_name_H-M   'P 1'
#
loop_
_entity.id
_entity.type
_entity.pdbx_description
1 polymer ?
#
loop_
_entity_poly.entity_id
_entity_poly.type
_entity_poly.pdbx_seq_one_letter_code
_entity_poly.pdbx_strand_id
1 'polypeptide(L)'
;PHDGLTVEAVTEAVVWEQELPRVDRSWERVAATVGGMRGPMALDVSPFAAPSRFVGVDANRMALYDLASTAFLPGRGIVDATVAFCSQIFETFVFDPSFTELSTPLDVVLGERRGVCQDFAHLAVGSLRTLGLAARYVSGYIETDPPPGEPKTIGADASHAWCSIWVPDHGWLDFDPTNGVVAPSRHVTIGWGRDYADVAPVRGVVVGPSSEQSLSVSVDVARI
;
A
#
# COMPACT_ATOMS: atom_id res chain seq x y z
N PRO A 1 -6.59 4.51 -36.64
CA PRO A 1 -7.59 3.91 -35.76
C PRO A 1 -7.14 2.50 -35.39
N HIS A 2 -7.26 2.10 -34.14
CA HIS A 2 -6.97 0.76 -33.65
C HIS A 2 -8.11 0.36 -32.73
N ASP A 3 -8.43 -0.93 -32.73
CA ASP A 3 -9.54 -1.49 -31.93
C ASP A 3 -9.07 -2.04 -30.59
N GLY A 4 -7.75 -2.05 -30.35
CA GLY A 4 -7.15 -2.51 -29.11
C GLY A 4 -5.71 -2.04 -28.96
N LEU A 5 -5.26 -1.96 -27.70
CA LEU A 5 -3.88 -1.73 -27.32
C LEU A 5 -3.47 -2.80 -26.29
N THR A 6 -2.40 -3.51 -26.57
CA THR A 6 -1.76 -4.42 -25.61
C THR A 6 -0.43 -3.81 -25.19
N VAL A 7 -0.21 -3.74 -23.90
CA VAL A 7 1.07 -3.36 -23.31
C VAL A 7 1.59 -4.53 -22.51
N GLU A 8 2.77 -5.03 -22.88
CA GLU A 8 3.46 -6.09 -22.19
C GLU A 8 4.75 -5.56 -21.59
N ALA A 9 5.02 -5.88 -20.33
CA ALA A 9 6.27 -5.55 -19.65
C ALA A 9 6.84 -6.82 -19.02
N VAL A 10 8.11 -7.10 -19.30
CA VAL A 10 8.86 -8.18 -18.67
C VAL A 10 9.98 -7.56 -17.85
N THR A 11 10.06 -7.95 -16.58
CA THR A 11 11.04 -7.38 -15.65
C THR A 11 11.66 -8.51 -14.82
N GLU A 12 12.97 -8.47 -14.68
CA GLU A 12 13.69 -9.29 -13.70
C GLU A 12 13.93 -8.43 -12.45
N ALA A 13 13.61 -8.97 -11.29
CA ALA A 13 13.79 -8.29 -10.03
C ALA A 13 14.47 -9.20 -9.01
N VAL A 14 15.38 -8.64 -8.23
CA VAL A 14 15.94 -9.31 -7.05
C VAL A 14 15.16 -8.83 -5.84
N VAL A 15 14.47 -9.75 -5.19
CA VAL A 15 13.70 -9.46 -3.98
C VAL A 15 14.46 -10.01 -2.78
N TRP A 16 14.73 -9.10 -1.82
CA TRP A 16 15.38 -9.46 -0.58
C TRP A 16 14.33 -9.67 0.51
N GLU A 17 14.50 -10.71 1.31
CA GLU A 17 13.65 -10.88 2.48
C GLU A 17 13.88 -9.72 3.45
N GLN A 18 12.79 -9.05 3.82
CA GLN A 18 12.85 -7.97 4.78
C GLN A 18 12.85 -8.55 6.20
N GLU A 19 13.99 -8.46 6.87
CA GLU A 19 14.04 -8.70 8.30
C GLU A 19 13.56 -7.44 9.04
N LEU A 20 12.59 -7.62 9.96
CA LEU A 20 12.20 -6.52 10.82
C LEU A 20 13.30 -6.17 11.80
N PRO A 21 13.80 -4.94 11.79
CA PRO A 21 14.79 -4.51 12.75
C PRO A 21 14.19 -4.45 14.17
N ARG A 22 14.99 -4.76 15.17
CA ARG A 22 14.66 -4.45 16.56
C ARG A 22 14.82 -2.95 16.77
N VAL A 23 13.73 -2.22 16.72
CA VAL A 23 13.73 -0.77 16.89
C VAL A 23 13.19 -0.43 18.28
N ASP A 24 14.10 -0.09 19.18
CA ASP A 24 13.74 0.42 20.52
C ASP A 24 13.42 1.94 20.46
N ARG A 25 12.45 2.29 19.61
CA ARG A 25 11.99 3.68 19.45
C ARG A 25 10.48 3.70 19.35
N SER A 26 9.85 4.49 20.24
CA SER A 26 8.39 4.64 20.21
C SER A 26 7.93 5.39 18.96
N TRP A 27 6.72 5.12 18.53
CA TRP A 27 6.14 5.72 17.33
C TRP A 27 6.05 7.26 17.44
N GLU A 28 5.81 7.80 18.65
CA GLU A 28 5.77 9.25 18.87
C GLU A 28 7.13 9.92 18.63
N ARG A 29 8.22 9.23 19.00
CA ARG A 29 9.58 9.72 18.72
C ARG A 29 9.88 9.70 17.23
N VAL A 30 9.39 8.69 16.49
CA VAL A 30 9.50 8.65 15.04
C VAL A 30 8.71 9.78 14.41
N ALA A 31 7.45 10.00 14.82
CA ALA A 31 6.62 11.09 14.34
C ALA A 31 7.26 12.46 14.61
N ALA A 32 7.81 12.67 15.82
CA ALA A 32 8.54 13.89 16.16
C ALA A 32 9.80 14.08 15.29
N THR A 33 10.50 13.00 14.96
CA THR A 33 11.66 13.04 14.04
C THR A 33 11.23 13.49 12.65
N VAL A 34 10.14 12.91 12.10
CA VAL A 34 9.58 13.29 10.80
C VAL A 34 9.16 14.76 10.80
N GLY A 35 8.42 15.21 11.79
CA GLY A 35 7.96 16.61 11.91
C GLY A 35 9.10 17.64 12.10
N GLY A 36 10.19 17.22 12.73
CA GLY A 36 11.39 18.04 12.96
C GLY A 36 12.42 18.00 11.83
N MET A 37 12.23 17.15 10.83
CA MET A 37 13.23 16.86 9.79
C MET A 37 13.55 18.09 8.94
N ARG A 38 14.82 18.27 8.61
CA ARG A 38 15.35 19.36 7.77
C ARG A 38 16.44 18.81 6.85
N GLY A 39 16.76 19.59 5.82
CA GLY A 39 17.80 19.24 4.86
C GLY A 39 17.36 18.25 3.79
N PRO A 40 18.28 17.63 3.04
CA PRO A 40 17.96 16.77 1.89
C PRO A 40 17.03 15.60 2.24
N MET A 41 17.24 14.94 3.35
CA MET A 41 16.38 13.80 3.78
C MET A 41 14.92 14.22 3.99
N ALA A 42 14.67 15.48 4.37
CA ALA A 42 13.30 15.98 4.49
C ALA A 42 12.56 15.97 3.15
N LEU A 43 13.26 16.17 2.03
CA LEU A 43 12.67 16.13 0.69
C LEU A 43 12.24 14.70 0.30
N ASP A 44 12.96 13.70 0.79
CA ASP A 44 12.69 12.29 0.50
C ASP A 44 11.63 11.68 1.42
N VAL A 45 11.42 12.23 2.62
CA VAL A 45 10.56 11.63 3.64
C VAL A 45 9.29 12.44 3.91
N SER A 46 9.41 13.78 4.07
CA SER A 46 8.27 14.62 4.49
C SER A 46 7.07 14.62 3.54
N PRO A 47 7.23 14.48 2.20
CA PRO A 47 6.08 14.38 1.29
C PRO A 47 5.14 13.22 1.62
N PHE A 48 5.66 12.16 2.24
CA PHE A 48 4.90 10.97 2.62
C PHE A 48 4.20 11.09 3.99
N ALA A 49 4.37 12.19 4.70
CA ALA A 49 3.59 12.53 5.89
C ALA A 49 2.43 13.50 5.58
N ALA A 50 2.32 13.96 4.33
CA ALA A 50 1.32 14.93 3.89
C ALA A 50 0.10 14.24 3.22
N PRO A 51 -1.07 14.90 3.18
CA PRO A 51 -2.22 14.45 2.39
C PRO A 51 -1.89 14.32 0.90
N SER A 52 -2.64 13.46 0.21
CA SER A 52 -2.51 13.24 -1.22
C SER A 52 -3.89 13.01 -1.86
N ARG A 53 -3.96 12.83 -3.19
CA ARG A 53 -5.21 12.81 -3.95
C ARG A 53 -6.22 11.77 -3.44
N PHE A 54 -5.78 10.52 -3.23
CA PHE A 54 -6.63 9.43 -2.74
C PHE A 54 -6.57 9.26 -1.22
N VAL A 55 -5.61 9.90 -0.56
CA VAL A 55 -5.43 9.89 0.88
C VAL A 55 -5.61 11.30 1.42
N GLY A 56 -6.84 11.82 1.29
CA GLY A 56 -7.26 13.07 1.91
C GLY A 56 -7.56 12.84 3.39
N VAL A 57 -6.64 13.24 4.26
CA VAL A 57 -6.79 13.00 5.71
C VAL A 57 -7.76 13.97 6.38
N ASP A 58 -8.06 15.14 5.80
CA ASP A 58 -8.82 16.18 6.49
C ASP A 58 -10.28 15.79 6.76
N ALA A 59 -10.97 15.24 5.76
CA ALA A 59 -12.37 14.81 5.90
C ALA A 59 -12.54 13.60 6.84
N ASN A 60 -11.56 12.70 6.86
CA ASN A 60 -11.64 11.41 7.56
C ASN A 60 -10.68 11.32 8.74
N ARG A 61 -10.07 12.45 9.14
CA ARG A 61 -8.97 12.50 10.09
C ARG A 61 -9.25 11.77 11.39
N MET A 62 -10.42 12.03 11.99
CA MET A 62 -10.78 11.40 13.26
C MET A 62 -10.94 9.89 13.12
N ALA A 63 -11.66 9.43 12.10
CA ALA A 63 -11.89 8.01 11.88
C ALA A 63 -10.60 7.24 11.55
N LEU A 64 -9.71 7.82 10.75
CA LEU A 64 -8.39 7.26 10.44
C LEU A 64 -7.48 7.25 11.68
N TYR A 65 -7.52 8.30 12.49
CA TYR A 65 -6.79 8.36 13.76
C TYR A 65 -7.32 7.30 14.75
N ASP A 66 -8.64 7.22 14.91
CA ASP A 66 -9.27 6.25 15.81
C ASP A 66 -8.94 4.81 15.38
N LEU A 67 -8.92 4.54 14.08
CA LEU A 67 -8.52 3.24 13.54
C LEU A 67 -7.07 2.88 13.93
N ALA A 68 -6.14 3.83 13.84
CA ALA A 68 -4.74 3.59 14.20
C ALA A 68 -4.50 3.55 15.71
N SER A 69 -5.22 4.37 16.49
CA SER A 69 -4.97 4.59 17.93
C SER A 69 -5.07 3.32 18.77
N THR A 70 -5.84 2.33 18.32
CA THR A 70 -5.98 1.03 18.99
C THR A 70 -4.71 0.19 18.94
N ALA A 71 -3.89 0.35 17.91
CA ALA A 71 -2.60 -0.33 17.74
C ALA A 71 -1.42 0.54 18.20
N PHE A 72 -1.50 1.85 17.98
CA PHE A 72 -0.47 2.83 18.33
C PHE A 72 -0.65 3.36 19.75
N LEU A 73 -0.56 2.47 20.73
CA LEU A 73 -0.65 2.83 22.14
C LEU A 73 0.54 3.71 22.57
N PRO A 74 0.37 4.59 23.58
CA PRO A 74 1.44 5.45 24.08
C PRO A 74 2.71 4.67 24.44
N GLY A 75 3.84 5.09 23.89
CA GLY A 75 5.16 4.50 24.12
C GLY A 75 5.44 3.19 23.40
N ARG A 76 4.49 2.65 22.63
CA ARG A 76 4.70 1.40 21.88
C ARG A 76 5.76 1.58 20.79
N GLY A 77 6.61 0.56 20.58
CA GLY A 77 7.61 0.54 19.51
C GLY A 77 6.96 0.68 18.13
N ILE A 78 7.59 1.46 17.25
CA ILE A 78 7.04 1.77 15.92
C ILE A 78 6.78 0.50 15.09
N VAL A 79 7.67 -0.47 15.10
CA VAL A 79 7.54 -1.72 14.35
C VAL A 79 6.39 -2.55 14.91
N ASP A 80 6.36 -2.77 16.22
CA ASP A 80 5.32 -3.56 16.88
C ASP A 80 3.92 -2.93 16.72
N ALA A 81 3.85 -1.60 16.76
CA ALA A 81 2.60 -0.87 16.53
C ALA A 81 2.11 -1.06 15.09
N THR A 82 3.02 -0.99 14.12
CA THR A 82 2.67 -1.15 12.71
C THR A 82 2.25 -2.59 12.37
N VAL A 83 2.95 -3.58 12.90
CA VAL A 83 2.57 -5.00 12.76
C VAL A 83 1.15 -5.22 13.30
N ALA A 84 0.89 -4.76 14.53
CA ALA A 84 -0.45 -4.90 15.13
C ALA A 84 -1.53 -4.15 14.35
N PHE A 85 -1.21 -3.00 13.78
CA PHE A 85 -2.14 -2.23 12.96
C PHE A 85 -2.48 -2.95 11.64
N CYS A 86 -1.49 -3.54 10.97
CA CYS A 86 -1.73 -4.35 9.78
C CYS A 86 -2.56 -5.59 10.08
N SER A 87 -2.26 -6.29 11.18
CA SER A 87 -3.09 -7.42 11.64
C SER A 87 -4.53 -6.99 11.94
N GLN A 88 -4.72 -5.82 12.58
CA GLN A 88 -6.04 -5.27 12.84
C GLN A 88 -6.84 -5.01 11.56
N ILE A 89 -6.23 -4.43 10.52
CA ILE A 89 -6.92 -4.22 9.23
C ILE A 89 -7.30 -5.58 8.65
N PHE A 90 -6.38 -6.52 8.58
CA PHE A 90 -6.62 -7.88 8.09
C PHE A 90 -7.77 -8.59 8.80
N GLU A 91 -7.85 -8.46 10.12
CA GLU A 91 -8.86 -9.13 10.95
C GLU A 91 -10.25 -8.47 10.92
N THR A 92 -10.28 -7.14 10.66
CA THR A 92 -11.52 -6.35 10.82
C THR A 92 -12.11 -5.83 9.52
N PHE A 93 -11.40 -5.97 8.39
CA PHE A 93 -11.90 -5.61 7.06
C PHE A 93 -12.07 -6.85 6.18
N VAL A 94 -13.05 -6.83 5.31
CA VAL A 94 -13.35 -7.93 4.39
C VAL A 94 -12.81 -7.61 3.00
N PHE A 95 -11.96 -8.50 2.46
CA PHE A 95 -11.51 -8.38 1.08
C PHE A 95 -12.65 -8.73 0.13
N ASP A 96 -13.08 -7.78 -0.70
CA ASP A 96 -14.19 -7.93 -1.62
C ASP A 96 -13.92 -7.21 -2.96
N PRO A 97 -13.49 -7.94 -3.98
CA PRO A 97 -13.20 -7.35 -5.30
C PRO A 97 -14.41 -6.77 -6.02
N SER A 98 -15.62 -7.11 -5.58
CA SER A 98 -16.86 -6.63 -6.19
C SER A 98 -17.41 -5.35 -5.55
N PHE A 99 -16.85 -4.93 -4.41
CA PHE A 99 -17.40 -3.84 -3.61
C PHE A 99 -16.88 -2.46 -4.01
N THR A 100 -15.60 -2.35 -4.36
CA THR A 100 -14.95 -1.06 -4.64
C THR A 100 -14.53 -0.91 -6.09
N GLU A 101 -14.55 0.35 -6.54
CA GLU A 101 -13.94 0.81 -7.77
C GLU A 101 -12.71 1.68 -7.45
N LEU A 102 -11.90 1.96 -8.46
CA LEU A 102 -10.67 2.76 -8.32
C LEU A 102 -10.87 4.11 -7.61
N SER A 103 -12.05 4.68 -7.73
CA SER A 103 -12.42 5.99 -7.19
C SER A 103 -13.25 5.94 -5.91
N THR A 104 -13.45 4.76 -5.32
CA THR A 104 -14.25 4.63 -4.09
C THR A 104 -13.62 5.46 -2.96
N PRO A 105 -14.39 6.38 -2.36
CA PRO A 105 -13.86 7.23 -1.29
C PRO A 105 -13.49 6.43 -0.04
N LEU A 106 -12.50 6.92 0.69
CA LEU A 106 -11.97 6.24 1.87
C LEU A 106 -12.97 6.11 3.02
N ASP A 107 -13.91 7.06 3.15
CA ASP A 107 -14.99 7.01 4.14
C ASP A 107 -15.97 5.87 3.91
N VAL A 108 -16.22 5.51 2.66
CA VAL A 108 -17.04 4.35 2.30
C VAL A 108 -16.33 3.07 2.74
N VAL A 109 -15.05 2.92 2.43
CA VAL A 109 -14.25 1.75 2.84
C VAL A 109 -14.17 1.63 4.36
N LEU A 110 -13.97 2.76 5.07
CA LEU A 110 -13.97 2.82 6.54
C LEU A 110 -15.31 2.40 7.15
N GLY A 111 -16.41 2.92 6.60
CA GLY A 111 -17.76 2.68 7.12
C GLY A 111 -18.21 1.24 6.90
N GLU A 112 -18.01 0.72 5.71
CA GLU A 112 -18.45 -0.62 5.32
C GLU A 112 -17.47 -1.74 5.71
N ARG A 113 -16.23 -1.37 6.06
CA ARG A 113 -15.13 -2.30 6.37
C ARG A 113 -14.90 -3.36 5.30
N ARG A 114 -15.01 -2.96 4.05
CA ARG A 114 -14.83 -3.81 2.87
C ARG A 114 -14.02 -3.07 1.81
N GLY A 115 -13.25 -3.79 1.04
CA GLY A 115 -12.44 -3.21 -0.04
C GLY A 115 -11.44 -4.19 -0.61
N VAL A 116 -10.50 -3.66 -1.38
CA VAL A 116 -9.39 -4.41 -1.99
C VAL A 116 -8.04 -3.93 -1.45
N CYS A 117 -6.96 -4.53 -1.90
CA CYS A 117 -5.60 -4.21 -1.44
C CYS A 117 -5.25 -2.72 -1.58
N GLN A 118 -5.71 -2.06 -2.66
CA GLN A 118 -5.53 -0.61 -2.84
C GLN A 118 -6.19 0.18 -1.71
N ASP A 119 -7.41 -0.18 -1.34
CA ASP A 119 -8.18 0.51 -0.30
C ASP A 119 -7.51 0.33 1.07
N PHE A 120 -7.08 -0.88 1.39
CA PHE A 120 -6.43 -1.19 2.66
C PHE A 120 -5.06 -0.53 2.77
N ALA A 121 -4.31 -0.44 1.66
CA ALA A 121 -3.07 0.33 1.62
C ALA A 121 -3.32 1.84 1.82
N HIS A 122 -4.37 2.41 1.19
CA HIS A 122 -4.75 3.81 1.40
C HIS A 122 -5.22 4.07 2.84
N LEU A 123 -6.00 3.16 3.43
CA LEU A 123 -6.40 3.24 4.84
C LEU A 123 -5.19 3.25 5.77
N ALA A 124 -4.26 2.32 5.55
CA ALA A 124 -3.05 2.23 6.35
C ALA A 124 -2.20 3.50 6.23
N VAL A 125 -1.93 3.95 5.00
CA VAL A 125 -1.16 5.17 4.74
C VAL A 125 -1.84 6.39 5.36
N GLY A 126 -3.15 6.54 5.18
CA GLY A 126 -3.91 7.66 5.75
C GLY A 126 -3.87 7.69 7.27
N SER A 127 -4.12 6.55 7.90
CA SER A 127 -4.11 6.41 9.35
C SER A 127 -2.74 6.74 9.95
N LEU A 128 -1.66 6.21 9.36
CA LEU A 128 -0.29 6.49 9.79
C LEU A 128 0.07 7.98 9.68
N ARG A 129 -0.39 8.65 8.61
CA ARG A 129 -0.17 10.09 8.42
C ARG A 129 -0.93 10.94 9.44
N THR A 130 -2.09 10.49 9.94
CA THR A 130 -2.79 11.21 11.03
C THR A 130 -1.99 11.23 12.33
N LEU A 131 -1.12 10.25 12.54
CA LEU A 131 -0.17 10.15 13.66
C LEU A 131 1.12 10.96 13.44
N GLY A 132 1.28 11.60 12.27
CA GLY A 132 2.51 12.33 11.91
C GLY A 132 3.65 11.44 11.42
N LEU A 133 3.36 10.18 11.10
CA LEU A 133 4.32 9.25 10.52
C LEU A 133 4.43 9.43 9.00
N ALA A 134 5.60 9.19 8.43
CA ALA A 134 5.78 9.14 6.99
C ALA A 134 5.44 7.72 6.51
N ALA A 135 4.41 7.63 5.67
CA ALA A 135 3.95 6.38 5.08
C ALA A 135 3.72 6.55 3.58
N ARG A 136 4.19 5.59 2.79
CA ARG A 136 4.04 5.57 1.33
C ARG A 136 3.17 4.38 0.90
N TYR A 137 2.48 4.58 -0.20
CA TYR A 137 1.78 3.54 -0.94
C TYR A 137 2.79 2.82 -1.83
N VAL A 138 2.75 1.50 -1.84
CA VAL A 138 3.61 0.66 -2.68
C VAL A 138 2.72 -0.12 -3.64
N SER A 139 3.10 -0.09 -4.92
CA SER A 139 2.46 -0.85 -5.98
C SER A 139 3.43 -1.90 -6.52
N GLY A 140 2.92 -3.09 -6.76
CA GLY A 140 3.73 -4.18 -7.27
C GLY A 140 2.92 -5.41 -7.61
N TYR A 141 3.58 -6.54 -7.55
CA TYR A 141 2.99 -7.84 -7.80
C TYR A 141 3.24 -8.78 -6.62
N ILE A 142 2.32 -9.70 -6.40
CA ILE A 142 2.48 -10.77 -5.41
C ILE A 142 2.50 -12.12 -6.12
N GLU A 143 3.53 -12.92 -5.82
CA GLU A 143 3.59 -14.31 -6.26
C GLU A 143 2.54 -15.13 -5.49
N THR A 144 1.63 -15.77 -6.21
CA THR A 144 0.60 -16.64 -5.64
C THR A 144 0.96 -18.11 -5.81
N ASP A 145 0.58 -18.94 -4.86
CA ASP A 145 0.71 -20.38 -4.98
C ASP A 145 -0.47 -20.95 -5.77
N PRO A 146 -0.25 -21.92 -6.68
CA PRO A 146 -1.34 -22.65 -7.31
C PRO A 146 -2.11 -23.48 -6.26
N PRO A 147 -3.35 -23.85 -6.54
CA PRO A 147 -4.06 -24.81 -5.71
C PRO A 147 -3.25 -26.10 -5.52
N PRO A 148 -3.35 -26.75 -4.35
CA PRO A 148 -2.59 -27.97 -4.09
C PRO A 148 -2.80 -29.05 -5.17
N GLY A 149 -1.70 -29.45 -5.81
CA GLY A 149 -1.70 -30.47 -6.86
C GLY A 149 -2.03 -29.98 -8.27
N GLU A 150 -2.23 -28.69 -8.46
CA GLU A 150 -2.44 -28.10 -9.78
C GLU A 150 -1.21 -27.30 -10.23
N PRO A 151 -0.93 -27.27 -11.55
CA PRO A 151 0.11 -26.40 -12.10
C PRO A 151 -0.33 -24.92 -11.99
N LYS A 152 0.63 -24.02 -11.82
CA LYS A 152 0.37 -22.58 -11.84
C LYS A 152 -0.18 -22.17 -13.22
N THR A 153 -1.33 -21.52 -13.22
CA THR A 153 -1.96 -21.00 -14.44
C THR A 153 -1.30 -19.67 -14.83
N ILE A 154 -1.04 -19.49 -16.13
CA ILE A 154 -0.54 -18.21 -16.66
C ILE A 154 -1.56 -17.11 -16.36
N GLY A 155 -1.10 -15.98 -15.82
CA GLY A 155 -1.94 -14.85 -15.43
C GLY A 155 -2.63 -15.01 -14.06
N ALA A 156 -2.22 -16.01 -13.27
CA ALA A 156 -2.81 -16.27 -11.97
C ALA A 156 -2.32 -15.33 -10.85
N ASP A 157 -1.18 -14.67 -11.05
CA ASP A 157 -0.66 -13.70 -10.10
C ASP A 157 -1.44 -12.38 -10.17
N ALA A 158 -1.33 -11.59 -9.12
CA ALA A 158 -2.14 -10.40 -8.99
C ALA A 158 -1.29 -9.13 -8.89
N SER A 159 -1.79 -8.06 -9.48
CA SER A 159 -1.40 -6.72 -9.07
C SER A 159 -1.74 -6.55 -7.60
N HIS A 160 -0.83 -6.01 -6.83
CA HIS A 160 -1.00 -5.88 -5.40
C HIS A 160 -0.55 -4.50 -4.90
N ALA A 161 -1.08 -4.12 -3.75
CA ALA A 161 -0.73 -2.87 -3.11
C ALA A 161 -0.56 -3.08 -1.61
N TRP A 162 0.42 -2.38 -1.04
CA TRP A 162 0.71 -2.38 0.39
C TRP A 162 1.22 -1.03 0.86
N CYS A 163 1.61 -0.92 2.09
CA CYS A 163 2.17 0.31 2.64
C CYS A 163 3.60 0.11 3.12
N SER A 164 4.33 1.22 3.20
CA SER A 164 5.67 1.25 3.76
C SER A 164 5.77 2.44 4.72
N ILE A 165 6.41 2.24 5.88
CA ILE A 165 6.68 3.30 6.85
C ILE A 165 8.16 3.66 6.86
N TRP A 166 8.46 4.92 7.10
CA TRP A 166 9.83 5.35 7.31
C TRP A 166 10.23 5.26 8.79
N VAL A 167 11.35 4.59 9.05
CA VAL A 167 11.91 4.42 10.39
C VAL A 167 13.33 4.99 10.39
N PRO A 168 13.68 5.92 11.30
CA PRO A 168 15.02 6.44 11.42
C PRO A 168 16.07 5.34 11.52
N ASP A 169 17.19 5.51 10.83
CA ASP A 169 18.33 4.59 10.77
C ASP A 169 18.07 3.26 10.04
N HIS A 170 16.82 2.96 9.68
CA HIS A 170 16.43 1.72 8.99
C HIS A 170 15.81 1.96 7.61
N GLY A 171 15.36 3.19 7.33
CA GLY A 171 14.72 3.52 6.06
C GLY A 171 13.26 3.08 6.00
N TRP A 172 12.84 2.59 4.84
CA TRP A 172 11.47 2.20 4.57
C TRP A 172 11.26 0.72 4.86
N LEU A 173 10.24 0.40 5.66
CA LEU A 173 9.84 -0.97 6.02
C LEU A 173 8.44 -1.23 5.47
N ASP A 174 8.28 -2.33 4.74
CA ASP A 174 7.07 -2.68 4.02
C ASP A 174 6.15 -3.59 4.84
N PHE A 175 4.86 -3.27 4.85
CA PHE A 175 3.81 -3.98 5.59
C PHE A 175 2.58 -4.14 4.71
N ASP A 176 2.02 -5.34 4.68
CA ASP A 176 0.86 -5.67 3.88
C ASP A 176 -0.39 -5.83 4.77
N PRO A 177 -1.25 -4.80 4.83
CA PRO A 177 -2.47 -4.85 5.63
C PRO A 177 -3.54 -5.78 5.04
N THR A 178 -3.45 -6.14 3.76
CA THR A 178 -4.39 -7.06 3.11
C THR A 178 -4.18 -8.49 3.56
N ASN A 179 -2.92 -8.87 3.76
CA ASN A 179 -2.54 -10.23 4.19
C ASN A 179 -2.14 -10.29 5.67
N GLY A 180 -2.11 -9.16 6.38
CA GLY A 180 -1.74 -9.09 7.79
C GLY A 180 -0.28 -9.45 8.06
N VAL A 181 0.62 -9.22 7.11
CA VAL A 181 2.02 -9.63 7.18
C VAL A 181 2.99 -8.48 6.97
N VAL A 182 4.22 -8.66 7.44
CA VAL A 182 5.37 -7.92 6.91
C VAL A 182 5.58 -8.39 5.48
N ALA A 183 5.78 -7.48 4.53
CA ALA A 183 5.90 -7.85 3.12
C ALA A 183 7.05 -8.86 2.91
N PRO A 184 6.75 -10.13 2.62
CA PRO A 184 7.77 -11.16 2.45
C PRO A 184 8.39 -11.10 1.04
N SER A 185 9.35 -11.98 0.81
CA SER A 185 10.06 -12.12 -0.48
C SER A 185 9.16 -12.45 -1.70
N ARG A 186 7.86 -12.61 -1.51
CA ARG A 186 6.87 -12.78 -2.58
C ARG A 186 6.34 -11.45 -3.15
N HIS A 187 6.64 -10.33 -2.52
CA HIS A 187 6.20 -9.00 -2.93
C HIS A 187 7.25 -8.38 -3.85
N VAL A 188 6.91 -8.22 -5.11
CA VAL A 188 7.79 -7.58 -6.10
C VAL A 188 7.37 -6.12 -6.23
N THR A 189 8.13 -5.21 -5.64
CA THR A 189 7.89 -3.76 -5.74
C THR A 189 8.18 -3.26 -7.14
N ILE A 190 7.21 -2.60 -7.77
CA ILE A 190 7.36 -1.92 -9.06
C ILE A 190 7.54 -0.41 -8.87
N GLY A 191 6.86 0.16 -7.87
CA GLY A 191 7.00 1.58 -7.56
C GLY A 191 6.33 1.94 -6.25
N TRP A 192 6.63 3.14 -5.78
CA TRP A 192 6.01 3.71 -4.59
C TRP A 192 5.67 5.18 -4.81
N GLY A 193 4.66 5.65 -4.08
CA GLY A 193 4.20 7.01 -4.16
C GLY A 193 3.42 7.44 -2.92
N ARG A 194 2.87 8.63 -2.97
CA ARG A 194 2.03 9.15 -1.87
C ARG A 194 0.69 8.40 -1.81
N ASP A 195 0.20 7.98 -2.97
CA ASP A 195 -0.99 7.16 -3.16
C ASP A 195 -0.96 6.51 -4.55
N TYR A 196 -2.03 5.81 -4.93
CA TYR A 196 -2.16 5.16 -6.23
C TYR A 196 -1.96 6.12 -7.41
N ALA A 197 -2.33 7.41 -7.29
CA ALA A 197 -2.19 8.36 -8.39
C ALA A 197 -0.74 8.59 -8.81
N ASP A 198 0.23 8.40 -7.92
CA ASP A 198 1.65 8.56 -8.23
C ASP A 198 2.22 7.31 -8.93
N VAL A 199 1.62 6.13 -8.76
CA VAL A 199 2.16 4.82 -9.18
C VAL A 199 1.19 3.98 -10.01
N ALA A 200 0.21 4.60 -10.66
CA ALA A 200 -0.71 3.89 -11.55
C ALA A 200 0.08 3.15 -12.65
N PRO A 201 -0.12 1.83 -12.82
CA PRO A 201 0.70 1.01 -13.74
C PRO A 201 0.64 1.46 -15.19
N VAL A 202 -0.51 1.99 -15.61
CA VAL A 202 -0.71 2.54 -16.95
C VAL A 202 -1.40 3.88 -16.84
N ARG A 203 -0.88 4.88 -17.53
CA ARG A 203 -1.51 6.17 -17.73
C ARG A 203 -1.60 6.46 -19.22
N GLY A 204 -2.78 6.88 -19.67
CA GLY A 204 -2.99 7.24 -21.07
C GLY A 204 -4.19 8.13 -21.26
N VAL A 205 -4.28 8.70 -22.46
CA VAL A 205 -5.43 9.44 -22.95
C VAL A 205 -5.88 8.79 -24.25
N VAL A 206 -7.13 8.35 -24.28
CA VAL A 206 -7.75 7.85 -25.50
C VAL A 206 -8.50 9.01 -26.16
N VAL A 207 -8.15 9.32 -27.40
CA VAL A 207 -8.81 10.38 -28.20
C VAL A 207 -9.66 9.69 -29.25
N GLY A 208 -10.97 9.84 -29.14
CA GLY A 208 -11.94 9.24 -30.08
C GLY A 208 -13.38 9.35 -29.58
N PRO A 209 -14.37 8.92 -30.39
CA PRO A 209 -15.74 8.81 -29.94
C PRO A 209 -15.81 7.84 -28.74
N SER A 210 -16.64 8.16 -27.76
CA SER A 210 -16.87 7.30 -26.59
C SER A 210 -17.48 5.97 -27.05
N SER A 211 -16.67 4.93 -27.07
CA SER A 211 -17.12 3.55 -27.21
C SER A 211 -16.94 2.82 -25.88
N GLU A 212 -17.61 1.70 -25.71
CA GLU A 212 -17.35 0.81 -24.58
C GLU A 212 -15.88 0.48 -24.52
N GLN A 213 -15.28 0.65 -23.35
CA GLN A 213 -13.88 0.30 -23.09
C GLN A 213 -13.84 -0.88 -22.13
N SER A 214 -13.04 -1.85 -22.43
CA SER A 214 -12.72 -2.94 -21.52
C SER A 214 -11.23 -2.95 -21.22
N LEU A 215 -10.88 -3.20 -19.97
CA LEU A 215 -9.51 -3.37 -19.51
C LEU A 215 -9.35 -4.80 -18.98
N SER A 216 -8.33 -5.49 -19.47
CA SER A 216 -7.91 -6.78 -18.92
C SER A 216 -6.47 -6.68 -18.45
N VAL A 217 -6.19 -7.18 -17.26
CA VAL A 217 -4.85 -7.22 -16.66
C VAL A 217 -4.49 -8.67 -16.36
N SER A 218 -3.31 -9.08 -16.74
CA SER A 218 -2.75 -10.41 -16.47
C SER A 218 -1.34 -10.23 -15.92
N VAL A 219 -0.99 -10.97 -14.89
CA VAL A 219 0.32 -10.90 -14.22
C VAL A 219 0.83 -12.32 -14.02
N ASP A 220 2.11 -12.51 -14.32
CA ASP A 220 2.86 -13.73 -14.03
C ASP A 220 4.13 -13.37 -13.26
N VAL A 221 4.33 -13.98 -12.10
CA VAL A 221 5.57 -13.89 -11.32
C VAL A 221 6.17 -15.29 -11.25
N ALA A 222 7.38 -15.43 -11.74
CA ALA A 222 8.11 -16.70 -11.72
C ALA A 222 9.49 -16.51 -11.10
N ARG A 223 9.91 -17.47 -10.29
CA ARG A 223 11.29 -17.52 -9.77
C ARG A 223 12.21 -18.09 -10.82
N ILE A 224 13.35 -17.46 -11.00
CA ILE A 224 14.42 -17.87 -11.93
C ILE A 224 15.66 -18.32 -11.18
#